data_15868e2c02bf5b854ab17dd518f8f6b8
#
_entry.id   15868e2c02bf5b854ab17dd518f8f6b8
#
_cell.length_a   1.000
_cell.length_b   1.000
_cell.length_c   1.000
_cell.angle_alpha   90.00
_cell.angle_beta   90.00
_cell.angle_gamma   90.00
#
_symmetry.space_group_name_H-M   'P 1'
#
loop_
_entity.id
_entity.type
_entity.pdbx_description
1 polymer ?
#
loop_
_entity_poly.entity_id
_entity_poly.type
_entity_poly.pdbx_seq_one_letter_code
_entity_poly.pdbx_strand_id
1 'polypeptide(L)'
;MKQKTEIKDRAFSLADEIIKTTGPRLAGTKESKQAAEILSIKLNEFADETKIEEFYLHKRAFLGWIRILVGCYLIAIVFLWFNLPIVSLVLALLSILVLVLQFFFYLPIIDIFYPKRKGYNVVGYIEPKHEIKNQVIVSGHHDSANIFNFLIHQPKLYNLRVTGSILFVILLCVFALPVQFIQSATFQIIVKIFLSLGLLIILQMWFFASKKGTPGAGDNLIASTMAVEIGRYFSENKLNHTRVIIVSFDAEEEGLRGARAYAKKHQELFKTYPTTLLNTDCAYNLDDLFFLTSDINNTVQLSKDLA
;
A
#
# COMPACT_ATOMS: atom_id res chain seq x y z
N MET A 1 26.44 23.08 4.73
CA MET A 1 26.91 21.77 4.23
C MET A 1 27.03 20.76 5.38
N LYS A 2 27.76 21.05 6.47
CA LYS A 2 27.95 20.15 7.62
C LYS A 2 26.63 19.65 8.25
N GLN A 3 25.70 20.57 8.56
CA GLN A 3 24.38 20.21 9.14
C GLN A 3 23.54 19.29 8.26
N LYS A 4 23.54 19.48 6.93
CA LYS A 4 22.82 18.57 6.01
C LYS A 4 23.39 17.15 6.02
N THR A 5 24.72 17.02 6.14
CA THR A 5 25.39 15.73 6.24
C THR A 5 25.02 15.03 7.55
N GLU A 6 25.00 15.75 8.67
CA GLU A 6 24.62 15.20 9.97
C GLU A 6 23.16 14.72 10.02
N ILE A 7 22.21 15.48 9.43
CA ILE A 7 20.79 15.07 9.31
C ILE A 7 20.68 13.77 8.52
N LYS A 8 21.34 13.70 7.36
CA LYS A 8 21.35 12.50 6.53
C LYS A 8 21.89 11.29 7.29
N ASP A 9 23.06 11.44 7.92
CA ASP A 9 23.73 10.35 8.61
C ASP A 9 22.91 9.82 9.80
N ARG A 10 22.20 10.70 10.54
CA ARG A 10 21.27 10.30 11.62
C ARG A 10 20.06 9.56 11.07
N ALA A 11 19.46 10.02 9.97
CA ALA A 11 18.32 9.34 9.35
C ALA A 11 18.70 7.91 8.90
N PHE A 12 19.84 7.75 8.23
CA PHE A 12 20.33 6.43 7.83
C PHE A 12 20.70 5.55 9.04
N SER A 13 21.33 6.10 10.06
CA SER A 13 21.69 5.36 11.28
C SER A 13 20.44 4.85 12.01
N LEU A 14 19.39 5.66 12.11
CA LEU A 14 18.13 5.26 12.72
C LEU A 14 17.41 4.18 11.88
N ALA A 15 17.43 4.28 10.56
CA ALA A 15 16.87 3.24 9.69
C ALA A 15 17.63 1.91 9.86
N ASP A 16 18.95 1.95 9.91
CA ASP A 16 19.81 0.77 10.14
C ASP A 16 19.56 0.14 11.53
N GLU A 17 19.45 0.97 12.58
CA GLU A 17 19.10 0.53 13.94
C GLU A 17 17.75 -0.23 13.94
N ILE A 18 16.71 0.34 13.33
CA ILE A 18 15.39 -0.26 13.28
C ILE A 18 15.44 -1.58 12.51
N ILE A 19 16.08 -1.62 11.32
CA ILE A 19 16.18 -2.83 10.50
C ILE A 19 16.93 -3.94 11.25
N LYS A 20 18.05 -3.63 11.89
CA LYS A 20 18.83 -4.60 12.67
C LYS A 20 18.05 -5.15 13.86
N THR A 21 17.21 -4.31 14.47
CA THR A 21 16.45 -4.68 15.67
C THR A 21 15.19 -5.47 15.33
N THR A 22 14.48 -5.10 14.27
CA THR A 22 13.15 -5.67 13.96
C THR A 22 13.16 -6.63 12.77
N GLY A 23 14.08 -6.46 11.83
CA GLY A 23 14.00 -7.11 10.51
C GLY A 23 12.80 -6.61 9.70
N PRO A 24 12.17 -7.49 8.90
CA PRO A 24 10.95 -7.18 8.15
C PRO A 24 9.77 -6.83 9.07
N ARG A 25 9.11 -5.71 8.80
CA ARG A 25 8.08 -5.08 9.63
C ARG A 25 6.70 -5.15 8.98
N LEU A 26 6.26 -6.36 8.62
CA LEU A 26 4.91 -6.53 8.04
C LEU A 26 3.85 -5.96 8.98
N ALA A 27 2.91 -5.21 8.43
CA ALA A 27 1.83 -4.59 9.19
C ALA A 27 1.08 -5.58 10.12
N GLY A 28 0.73 -5.12 11.31
CA GLY A 28 0.05 -5.93 12.31
C GLY A 28 0.90 -7.05 12.93
N THR A 29 2.23 -6.92 12.89
CA THR A 29 3.19 -7.80 13.59
C THR A 29 3.82 -7.11 14.79
N LYS A 30 4.52 -7.91 15.62
CA LYS A 30 5.30 -7.36 16.73
C LYS A 30 6.48 -6.52 16.24
N GLU A 31 7.05 -6.87 15.09
CA GLU A 31 8.17 -6.16 14.47
C GLU A 31 7.74 -4.76 14.01
N SER A 32 6.56 -4.61 13.41
CA SER A 32 6.00 -3.29 13.06
C SER A 32 5.74 -2.45 14.31
N LYS A 33 5.14 -3.05 15.36
CA LYS A 33 4.94 -2.38 16.65
C LYS A 33 6.25 -1.91 17.27
N GLN A 34 7.29 -2.76 17.26
CA GLN A 34 8.61 -2.42 17.81
C GLN A 34 9.27 -1.26 17.05
N ALA A 35 9.12 -1.21 15.72
CA ALA A 35 9.59 -0.08 14.92
C ALA A 35 8.85 1.21 15.31
N ALA A 36 7.53 1.15 15.49
CA ALA A 36 6.74 2.29 15.97
C ALA A 36 7.21 2.76 17.36
N GLU A 37 7.53 1.84 18.28
CA GLU A 37 8.07 2.17 19.60
C GLU A 37 9.42 2.87 19.51
N ILE A 38 10.35 2.39 18.66
CA ILE A 38 11.66 3.04 18.46
C ILE A 38 11.48 4.45 17.87
N LEU A 39 10.65 4.60 16.82
CA LEU A 39 10.37 5.90 16.23
C LEU A 39 9.73 6.87 17.22
N SER A 40 8.82 6.39 18.07
CA SER A 40 8.18 7.19 19.13
C SER A 40 9.20 7.67 20.16
N ILE A 41 10.12 6.81 20.58
CA ILE A 41 11.21 7.20 21.52
C ILE A 41 12.07 8.31 20.90
N LYS A 42 12.43 8.17 19.61
CA LYS A 42 13.24 9.17 18.91
C LYS A 42 12.53 10.50 18.71
N LEU A 43 11.24 10.49 18.41
CA LEU A 43 10.43 11.71 18.35
C LEU A 43 10.29 12.39 19.72
N ASN A 44 10.13 11.60 20.78
CA ASN A 44 9.98 12.12 22.13
C ASN A 44 11.22 12.84 22.70
N GLU A 45 12.39 12.69 22.04
CA GLU A 45 13.60 13.42 22.40
C GLU A 45 13.48 14.94 22.15
N PHE A 46 12.59 15.37 21.24
CA PHE A 46 12.54 16.77 20.79
C PHE A 46 11.13 17.29 20.45
N ALA A 47 10.14 16.44 20.22
CA ALA A 47 8.77 16.85 19.94
C ALA A 47 8.08 17.38 21.22
N ASP A 48 7.20 18.35 21.08
CA ASP A 48 6.41 18.89 22.19
C ASP A 48 5.37 17.86 22.68
N GLU A 49 4.88 17.00 21.79
CA GLU A 49 4.00 15.86 22.11
C GLU A 49 4.29 14.71 21.13
N THR A 50 4.28 13.47 21.64
CA THR A 50 4.43 12.25 20.82
C THR A 50 3.34 11.24 21.18
N LYS A 51 2.76 10.61 20.17
CA LYS A 51 1.70 9.61 20.33
C LYS A 51 1.94 8.40 19.45
N ILE A 52 1.65 7.20 19.97
CA ILE A 52 1.42 6.00 19.17
C ILE A 52 -0.10 5.83 19.06
N GLU A 53 -0.61 5.89 17.84
CA GLU A 53 -2.02 5.79 17.56
C GLU A 53 -2.39 4.39 17.07
N GLU A 54 -3.05 3.63 17.95
CA GLU A 54 -3.54 2.30 17.60
C GLU A 54 -4.75 2.39 16.64
N PHE A 55 -4.76 1.50 15.65
CA PHE A 55 -5.91 1.28 14.77
C PHE A 55 -6.05 -0.22 14.45
N TYR A 56 -7.13 -0.59 13.76
CA TYR A 56 -7.33 -1.96 13.32
C TYR A 56 -7.15 -2.09 11.82
N LEU A 57 -6.48 -3.16 11.41
CA LEU A 57 -6.32 -3.60 10.03
C LEU A 57 -6.65 -5.09 9.90
N HIS A 58 -6.83 -5.56 8.68
CA HIS A 58 -7.01 -6.97 8.39
C HIS A 58 -5.82 -7.48 7.56
N LYS A 59 -4.91 -8.15 8.25
CA LYS A 59 -3.62 -8.58 7.70
C LYS A 59 -3.79 -9.44 6.45
N ARG A 60 -3.11 -9.07 5.34
CA ARG A 60 -3.15 -9.72 4.03
C ARG A 60 -4.47 -9.56 3.27
N ALA A 61 -5.38 -8.74 3.73
CA ALA A 61 -6.61 -8.50 3.03
C ALA A 61 -6.37 -7.74 1.73
N PHE A 62 -5.45 -6.79 1.72
CA PHE A 62 -5.21 -5.94 0.56
C PHE A 62 -4.87 -6.74 -0.71
N LEU A 63 -3.97 -7.71 -0.63
CA LEU A 63 -3.62 -8.59 -1.75
C LEU A 63 -4.57 -9.80 -1.91
N GLY A 64 -5.62 -9.87 -1.08
CA GLY A 64 -6.59 -10.99 -1.10
C GLY A 64 -7.36 -11.12 -2.40
N TRP A 65 -7.55 -10.03 -3.13
CA TRP A 65 -8.18 -10.03 -4.45
C TRP A 65 -7.51 -11.00 -5.43
N ILE A 66 -6.19 -11.21 -5.33
CA ILE A 66 -5.45 -12.14 -6.19
C ILE A 66 -5.98 -13.56 -6.03
N ARG A 67 -6.20 -14.01 -4.78
CA ARG A 67 -6.74 -15.35 -4.51
C ARG A 67 -8.19 -15.48 -4.93
N ILE A 68 -8.98 -14.41 -4.77
CA ILE A 68 -10.37 -14.38 -5.25
C ILE A 68 -10.39 -14.50 -6.77
N LEU A 69 -9.53 -13.75 -7.47
CA LEU A 69 -9.40 -13.86 -8.93
C LEU A 69 -9.06 -15.28 -9.37
N VAL A 70 -8.05 -15.91 -8.73
CA VAL A 70 -7.66 -17.29 -9.04
C VAL A 70 -8.81 -18.26 -8.77
N GLY A 71 -9.47 -18.15 -7.62
CA GLY A 71 -10.58 -19.02 -7.25
C GLY A 71 -11.79 -18.85 -8.18
N CYS A 72 -12.19 -17.61 -8.45
CA CYS A 72 -13.29 -17.31 -9.36
C CYS A 72 -13.00 -17.82 -10.77
N TYR A 73 -11.77 -17.63 -11.29
CA TYR A 73 -11.43 -18.12 -12.62
C TYR A 73 -11.46 -19.65 -12.70
N LEU A 74 -10.88 -20.34 -11.73
CA LEU A 74 -10.91 -21.79 -11.68
C LEU A 74 -12.34 -22.34 -11.68
N ILE A 75 -13.20 -21.80 -10.81
CA ILE A 75 -14.60 -22.19 -10.73
C ILE A 75 -15.35 -21.84 -12.02
N ALA A 76 -15.06 -20.67 -12.61
CA ALA A 76 -15.65 -20.22 -13.87
C ALA A 76 -15.32 -21.17 -15.03
N ILE A 77 -14.09 -21.66 -15.13
CA ILE A 77 -13.72 -22.65 -16.16
C ILE A 77 -14.51 -23.96 -15.93
N VAL A 78 -14.68 -24.42 -14.70
CA VAL A 78 -15.51 -25.59 -14.42
C VAL A 78 -16.93 -25.39 -14.94
N PHE A 79 -17.59 -24.26 -14.59
CA PHE A 79 -18.93 -23.97 -15.09
C PHE A 79 -19.01 -23.79 -16.61
N LEU A 80 -17.96 -23.26 -17.23
CA LEU A 80 -17.89 -23.15 -18.69
C LEU A 80 -17.92 -24.53 -19.36
N TRP A 81 -17.24 -25.53 -18.79
CA TRP A 81 -17.28 -26.91 -19.27
C TRP A 81 -18.63 -27.59 -19.02
N PHE A 82 -19.36 -27.23 -17.98
CA PHE A 82 -20.73 -27.65 -17.72
C PHE A 82 -21.79 -26.93 -18.57
N ASN A 83 -21.39 -26.15 -19.59
CA ASN A 83 -22.26 -25.33 -20.45
C ASN A 83 -23.08 -24.29 -19.67
N LEU A 84 -22.50 -23.71 -18.62
CA LEU A 84 -23.07 -22.62 -17.83
C LEU A 84 -22.25 -21.33 -17.98
N PRO A 85 -22.08 -20.79 -19.21
CA PRO A 85 -21.18 -19.65 -19.46
C PRO A 85 -21.64 -18.35 -18.77
N ILE A 86 -22.93 -18.19 -18.49
CA ILE A 86 -23.45 -17.04 -17.73
C ILE A 86 -22.90 -17.05 -16.29
N VAL A 87 -22.83 -18.21 -15.64
CA VAL A 87 -22.23 -18.34 -14.30
C VAL A 87 -20.74 -17.98 -14.35
N SER A 88 -20.04 -18.47 -15.40
CA SER A 88 -18.63 -18.13 -15.63
C SER A 88 -18.43 -16.62 -15.80
N LEU A 89 -19.29 -15.95 -16.55
CA LEU A 89 -19.27 -14.48 -16.72
C LEU A 89 -19.45 -13.76 -15.39
N VAL A 90 -20.45 -14.16 -14.59
CA VAL A 90 -20.71 -13.54 -13.29
C VAL A 90 -19.49 -13.67 -12.36
N LEU A 91 -18.86 -14.84 -12.30
CA LEU A 91 -17.65 -15.07 -11.51
C LEU A 91 -16.46 -14.21 -11.98
N ALA A 92 -16.27 -14.09 -13.29
CA ALA A 92 -15.23 -13.24 -13.85
C ALA A 92 -15.46 -11.76 -13.52
N LEU A 93 -16.69 -11.26 -13.72
CA LEU A 93 -17.07 -9.88 -13.36
C LEU A 93 -16.93 -9.61 -11.86
N LEU A 94 -17.30 -10.57 -11.00
CA LEU A 94 -17.10 -10.45 -9.56
C LEU A 94 -15.63 -10.31 -9.19
N SER A 95 -14.76 -11.10 -9.83
CA SER A 95 -13.31 -11.01 -9.55
C SER A 95 -12.71 -9.67 -10.00
N ILE A 96 -13.16 -9.14 -11.14
CA ILE A 96 -12.76 -7.80 -11.62
C ILE A 96 -13.29 -6.72 -10.66
N LEU A 97 -14.54 -6.81 -10.22
CA LEU A 97 -15.11 -5.87 -9.27
C LEU A 97 -14.30 -5.82 -7.97
N VAL A 98 -13.95 -7.00 -7.43
CA VAL A 98 -13.11 -7.07 -6.22
C VAL A 98 -11.74 -6.46 -6.46
N LEU A 99 -11.08 -6.77 -7.59
CA LEU A 99 -9.81 -6.14 -7.98
C LEU A 99 -9.93 -4.62 -8.01
N VAL A 100 -10.93 -4.08 -8.70
CA VAL A 100 -11.12 -2.63 -8.86
C VAL A 100 -11.37 -1.96 -7.50
N LEU A 101 -12.29 -2.46 -6.72
CA LEU A 101 -12.66 -1.83 -5.45
C LEU A 101 -11.55 -1.97 -4.39
N GLN A 102 -10.95 -3.16 -4.26
CA GLN A 102 -9.95 -3.42 -3.22
C GLN A 102 -8.59 -2.81 -3.56
N PHE A 103 -8.12 -2.96 -4.80
CA PHE A 103 -6.78 -2.56 -5.20
C PHE A 103 -6.72 -1.13 -5.76
N PHE A 104 -7.56 -0.78 -6.74
CA PHE A 104 -7.51 0.56 -7.32
C PHE A 104 -8.17 1.64 -6.46
N PHE A 105 -9.28 1.33 -5.78
CA PHE A 105 -9.95 2.29 -4.90
C PHE A 105 -9.60 2.14 -3.42
N TYR A 106 -8.73 1.19 -3.06
CA TYR A 106 -8.29 0.93 -1.68
C TYR A 106 -9.45 0.68 -0.68
N LEU A 107 -10.63 0.27 -1.18
CA LEU A 107 -11.80 0.00 -0.33
C LEU A 107 -11.64 -1.34 0.41
N PRO A 108 -11.93 -1.41 1.72
CA PRO A 108 -11.73 -2.61 2.52
C PRO A 108 -12.87 -3.62 2.37
N ILE A 109 -13.29 -3.96 1.14
CA ILE A 109 -14.52 -4.75 0.90
C ILE A 109 -14.39 -6.22 1.30
N ILE A 110 -13.18 -6.78 1.23
CA ILE A 110 -12.91 -8.17 1.62
C ILE A 110 -12.20 -8.29 2.96
N ASP A 111 -11.90 -7.18 3.62
CA ASP A 111 -11.13 -7.17 4.88
C ASP A 111 -11.77 -8.06 5.95
N ILE A 112 -13.10 -8.14 6.00
CA ILE A 112 -13.87 -8.96 6.97
C ILE A 112 -13.54 -10.45 6.94
N PHE A 113 -13.02 -10.96 5.81
CA PHE A 113 -12.64 -12.38 5.66
C PHE A 113 -11.20 -12.67 6.15
N TYR A 114 -10.49 -11.64 6.63
CA TYR A 114 -9.10 -11.75 7.04
C TYR A 114 -8.90 -11.45 8.53
N PRO A 115 -7.83 -11.99 9.15
CA PRO A 115 -7.59 -11.81 10.58
C PRO A 115 -7.40 -10.35 10.95
N LYS A 116 -8.19 -9.87 11.92
CA LYS A 116 -8.07 -8.53 12.49
C LYS A 116 -6.81 -8.43 13.34
N ARG A 117 -6.02 -7.37 13.17
CA ARG A 117 -4.78 -7.05 13.88
C ARG A 117 -4.76 -5.57 14.26
N LYS A 118 -3.88 -5.22 15.20
CA LYS A 118 -3.59 -3.82 15.54
C LYS A 118 -2.44 -3.31 14.67
N GLY A 119 -2.57 -2.08 14.17
CA GLY A 119 -1.51 -1.27 13.59
C GLY A 119 -1.22 -0.07 14.47
N TYR A 120 -0.08 0.59 14.24
CA TYR A 120 0.48 1.60 15.14
C TYR A 120 1.10 2.75 14.36
N ASN A 121 0.33 3.82 14.08
CA ASN A 121 0.91 5.05 13.56
C ASN A 121 1.68 5.78 14.66
N VAL A 122 2.78 6.42 14.29
CA VAL A 122 3.56 7.27 15.20
C VAL A 122 3.40 8.72 14.79
N VAL A 123 3.07 9.58 15.75
CA VAL A 123 2.81 11.00 15.49
C VAL A 123 3.59 11.85 16.48
N GLY A 124 4.35 12.82 15.98
CA GLY A 124 5.04 13.83 16.77
C GLY A 124 4.58 15.22 16.39
N TYR A 125 4.33 16.07 17.38
CA TYR A 125 3.90 17.45 17.19
C TYR A 125 5.03 18.41 17.58
N ILE A 126 5.32 19.38 16.73
CA ILE A 126 6.23 20.49 17.00
C ILE A 126 5.41 21.78 16.87
N GLU A 127 5.15 22.37 18.04
CA GLU A 127 4.32 23.56 18.13
C GLU A 127 5.08 24.80 17.62
N PRO A 128 4.40 25.74 16.98
CA PRO A 128 5.00 27.00 16.55
C PRO A 128 5.32 27.92 17.74
N LYS A 129 6.02 29.04 17.48
CA LYS A 129 6.33 30.04 18.49
C LYS A 129 5.11 30.81 18.99
N HIS A 130 4.09 30.94 18.13
CA HIS A 130 2.87 31.70 18.40
C HIS A 130 1.64 30.82 18.10
N GLU A 131 0.45 31.43 18.08
CA GLU A 131 -0.80 30.74 17.74
C GLU A 131 -0.74 30.01 16.39
N ILE A 132 -1.39 28.86 16.31
CA ILE A 132 -1.41 28.04 15.11
C ILE A 132 -2.34 28.67 14.07
N LYS A 133 -1.82 28.97 12.87
CA LYS A 133 -2.59 29.42 11.72
C LYS A 133 -2.70 28.35 10.62
N ASN A 134 -1.70 27.51 10.48
CA ASN A 134 -1.65 26.41 9.55
C ASN A 134 -0.80 25.27 10.09
N GLN A 135 -0.80 24.14 9.38
CA GLN A 135 0.04 23.00 9.75
C GLN A 135 0.60 22.27 8.53
N VAL A 136 1.76 21.66 8.71
CA VAL A 136 2.43 20.85 7.71
C VAL A 136 2.65 19.45 8.31
N ILE A 137 2.23 18.43 7.60
CA ILE A 137 2.50 17.03 7.92
C ILE A 137 3.65 16.57 7.04
N VAL A 138 4.69 16.01 7.65
CA VAL A 138 5.78 15.33 6.96
C VAL A 138 5.69 13.87 7.30
N SER A 139 5.60 12.99 6.29
CA SER A 139 5.33 11.59 6.53
C SER A 139 6.10 10.63 5.62
N GLY A 140 6.17 9.40 6.08
CA GLY A 140 6.54 8.18 5.39
C GLY A 140 5.83 7.02 6.05
N HIS A 141 6.15 5.77 5.68
CA HIS A 141 5.65 4.59 6.39
C HIS A 141 6.79 3.70 6.88
N HIS A 142 6.54 2.94 7.96
CA HIS A 142 7.54 2.09 8.58
C HIS A 142 7.26 0.58 8.43
N ASP A 143 6.08 0.19 7.98
CA ASP A 143 5.84 -1.19 7.61
C ASP A 143 6.59 -1.56 6.32
N SER A 144 6.70 -2.83 6.04
CA SER A 144 7.41 -3.33 4.88
C SER A 144 6.54 -4.25 4.04
N ALA A 145 6.77 -4.26 2.72
CA ALA A 145 6.07 -5.08 1.75
C ALA A 145 6.27 -6.57 1.99
N ASN A 146 5.29 -7.37 1.57
CA ASN A 146 5.49 -8.79 1.35
C ASN A 146 6.48 -9.02 0.18
N ILE A 147 7.30 -10.06 0.27
CA ILE A 147 8.14 -10.49 -0.85
C ILE A 147 7.23 -11.01 -1.98
N PHE A 148 7.34 -10.41 -3.16
CA PHE A 148 6.67 -10.89 -4.37
C PHE A 148 7.54 -11.95 -5.05
N ASN A 149 7.12 -13.21 -4.94
CA ASN A 149 7.92 -14.35 -5.36
C ASN A 149 8.36 -14.27 -6.82
N PHE A 150 7.47 -13.83 -7.72
CA PHE A 150 7.80 -13.76 -9.14
C PHE A 150 8.74 -12.61 -9.49
N LEU A 151 8.67 -11.51 -8.75
CA LEU A 151 9.58 -10.38 -8.93
C LEU A 151 11.02 -10.76 -8.56
N ILE A 152 11.18 -11.53 -7.48
CA ILE A 152 12.53 -11.94 -7.01
C ILE A 152 13.09 -13.11 -7.81
N HIS A 153 12.28 -14.17 -8.00
CA HIS A 153 12.80 -15.41 -8.59
C HIS A 153 12.74 -15.44 -10.11
N GLN A 154 11.82 -14.72 -10.73
CA GLN A 154 11.60 -14.73 -12.19
C GLN A 154 11.15 -13.35 -12.71
N PRO A 155 11.97 -12.30 -12.53
CA PRO A 155 11.58 -10.90 -12.83
C PRO A 155 11.18 -10.70 -14.30
N LYS A 156 11.82 -11.41 -15.23
CA LYS A 156 11.51 -11.31 -16.67
C LYS A 156 10.08 -11.78 -17.02
N LEU A 157 9.51 -12.68 -16.23
CA LEU A 157 8.15 -13.20 -16.43
C LEU A 157 7.10 -12.51 -15.53
N TYR A 158 7.51 -11.58 -14.68
CA TYR A 158 6.63 -10.92 -13.72
C TYR A 158 5.43 -10.26 -14.41
N ASN A 159 5.71 -9.36 -15.36
CA ASN A 159 4.66 -8.64 -16.09
C ASN A 159 3.75 -9.60 -16.89
N LEU A 160 4.33 -10.60 -17.54
CA LEU A 160 3.54 -11.60 -18.29
C LEU A 160 2.55 -12.34 -17.38
N ARG A 161 2.97 -12.70 -16.16
CA ARG A 161 2.10 -13.41 -15.21
C ARG A 161 1.00 -12.50 -14.66
N VAL A 162 1.34 -11.28 -14.25
CA VAL A 162 0.36 -10.35 -13.69
C VAL A 162 -0.63 -9.90 -14.76
N THR A 163 -0.14 -9.31 -15.84
CA THR A 163 -1.00 -8.80 -16.93
C THR A 163 -1.70 -9.91 -17.68
N GLY A 164 -1.02 -11.04 -17.91
CA GLY A 164 -1.62 -12.20 -18.57
C GLY A 164 -2.75 -12.81 -17.73
N SER A 165 -2.63 -12.85 -16.42
CA SER A 165 -3.71 -13.34 -15.54
C SER A 165 -4.95 -12.45 -15.63
N ILE A 166 -4.78 -11.12 -15.58
CA ILE A 166 -5.90 -10.18 -15.73
C ILE A 166 -6.50 -10.29 -17.12
N LEU A 167 -5.66 -10.38 -18.16
CA LEU A 167 -6.12 -10.53 -19.53
C LEU A 167 -6.99 -11.78 -19.72
N PHE A 168 -6.61 -12.94 -19.18
CA PHE A 168 -7.44 -14.14 -19.29
C PHE A 168 -8.78 -14.02 -18.59
N VAL A 169 -8.87 -13.29 -17.49
CA VAL A 169 -10.17 -12.97 -16.84
C VAL A 169 -11.03 -12.08 -17.74
N ILE A 170 -10.43 -11.07 -18.37
CA ILE A 170 -11.14 -10.21 -19.35
C ILE A 170 -11.59 -11.03 -20.57
N LEU A 171 -10.73 -11.90 -21.10
CA LEU A 171 -11.08 -12.77 -22.20
C LEU A 171 -12.22 -13.74 -21.86
N LEU A 172 -12.27 -14.23 -20.63
CA LEU A 172 -13.40 -15.02 -20.15
C LEU A 172 -14.70 -14.20 -20.18
N CYS A 173 -14.68 -12.94 -19.74
CA CYS A 173 -15.85 -12.07 -19.86
C CYS A 173 -16.28 -11.86 -21.34
N VAL A 174 -15.32 -11.64 -22.23
CA VAL A 174 -15.57 -11.40 -23.64
C VAL A 174 -16.16 -12.65 -24.33
N PHE A 175 -15.65 -13.83 -24.04
CA PHE A 175 -16.04 -15.07 -24.73
C PHE A 175 -17.21 -15.81 -24.08
N ALA A 176 -17.55 -15.54 -22.84
CA ALA A 176 -18.66 -16.21 -22.16
C ALA A 176 -20.01 -15.98 -22.87
N LEU A 177 -20.29 -14.75 -23.33
CA LEU A 177 -21.52 -14.45 -24.08
C LEU A 177 -21.56 -15.14 -25.45
N PRO A 178 -20.52 -15.03 -26.31
CA PRO A 178 -20.47 -15.80 -27.54
C PRO A 178 -20.67 -17.32 -27.35
N VAL A 179 -20.06 -17.92 -26.35
CA VAL A 179 -20.28 -19.36 -26.05
C VAL A 179 -21.73 -19.67 -25.71
N GLN A 180 -22.46 -18.73 -25.08
CA GLN A 180 -23.88 -18.89 -24.76
C GLN A 180 -24.77 -18.94 -26.03
N PHE A 181 -24.48 -18.09 -27.01
CA PHE A 181 -25.39 -17.86 -28.13
C PHE A 181 -24.98 -18.57 -29.44
N ILE A 182 -23.68 -18.84 -29.63
CA ILE A 182 -23.19 -19.50 -30.82
C ILE A 182 -23.28 -21.01 -30.66
N GLN A 183 -24.16 -21.66 -31.42
CA GLN A 183 -24.46 -23.10 -31.33
C GLN A 183 -23.41 -24.00 -32.03
N SER A 184 -22.30 -23.45 -32.52
CA SER A 184 -21.22 -24.22 -33.13
C SER A 184 -20.42 -24.99 -32.07
N ALA A 185 -20.49 -26.30 -32.08
CA ALA A 185 -19.73 -27.17 -31.15
C ALA A 185 -18.21 -26.94 -31.32
N THR A 186 -17.73 -26.77 -32.55
CA THR A 186 -16.31 -26.47 -32.81
C THR A 186 -15.88 -25.15 -32.18
N PHE A 187 -16.67 -24.09 -32.33
CA PHE A 187 -16.39 -22.81 -31.69
C PHE A 187 -16.34 -22.93 -30.16
N GLN A 188 -17.35 -23.56 -29.57
CA GLN A 188 -17.43 -23.72 -28.10
C GLN A 188 -16.24 -24.49 -27.56
N ILE A 189 -15.84 -25.62 -28.19
CA ILE A 189 -14.71 -26.41 -27.72
C ILE A 189 -13.38 -25.65 -27.84
N ILE A 190 -13.16 -24.93 -28.93
CA ILE A 190 -11.95 -24.11 -29.10
C ILE A 190 -11.84 -23.05 -28.00
N VAL A 191 -12.92 -22.31 -27.74
CA VAL A 191 -12.94 -21.27 -26.69
C VAL A 191 -12.70 -21.87 -25.31
N LYS A 192 -13.37 -22.99 -24.98
CA LYS A 192 -13.19 -23.69 -23.71
C LYS A 192 -11.74 -24.13 -23.51
N ILE A 193 -11.13 -24.74 -24.52
CA ILE A 193 -9.71 -25.15 -24.45
C ILE A 193 -8.82 -23.92 -24.28
N PHE A 194 -9.00 -22.88 -25.11
CA PHE A 194 -8.21 -21.66 -25.06
C PHE A 194 -8.27 -21.00 -23.68
N LEU A 195 -9.46 -20.81 -23.11
CA LEU A 195 -9.62 -20.23 -21.78
C LEU A 195 -9.06 -21.16 -20.68
N SER A 196 -9.17 -22.48 -20.86
CA SER A 196 -8.56 -23.43 -19.90
C SER A 196 -7.03 -23.34 -19.87
N LEU A 197 -6.37 -23.00 -20.98
CA LEU A 197 -4.92 -22.75 -20.99
C LEU A 197 -4.53 -21.56 -20.13
N GLY A 198 -5.43 -20.60 -19.90
CA GLY A 198 -5.25 -19.49 -18.94
C GLY A 198 -4.97 -19.97 -17.53
N LEU A 199 -5.43 -21.15 -17.13
CA LEU A 199 -5.13 -21.73 -15.82
C LEU A 199 -3.63 -21.92 -15.59
N LEU A 200 -2.83 -22.17 -16.65
CA LEU A 200 -1.38 -22.33 -16.54
C LEU A 200 -0.68 -21.05 -16.00
N ILE A 201 -1.28 -19.88 -16.26
CA ILE A 201 -0.78 -18.60 -15.79
C ILE A 201 -1.47 -18.21 -14.50
N ILE A 202 -2.80 -18.27 -14.45
CA ILE A 202 -3.59 -17.76 -13.32
C ILE A 202 -3.36 -18.55 -12.04
N LEU A 203 -3.27 -19.88 -12.08
CA LEU A 203 -3.04 -20.69 -10.87
C LEU A 203 -1.73 -20.35 -10.16
N GLN A 204 -0.70 -19.92 -10.89
CA GLN A 204 0.57 -19.49 -10.31
C GLN A 204 0.40 -18.25 -9.42
N MET A 205 -0.57 -17.38 -9.73
CA MET A 205 -0.83 -16.16 -8.95
C MET A 205 -1.25 -16.45 -7.51
N TRP A 206 -1.68 -17.67 -7.19
CA TRP A 206 -1.90 -18.09 -5.81
C TRP A 206 -0.67 -17.93 -4.92
N PHE A 207 0.51 -18.05 -5.52
CA PHE A 207 1.82 -17.93 -4.88
C PHE A 207 2.49 -16.57 -5.13
N PHE A 208 1.74 -15.55 -5.54
CA PHE A 208 2.27 -14.23 -5.87
C PHE A 208 3.06 -13.62 -4.71
N ALA A 209 2.45 -13.50 -3.55
CA ALA A 209 3.06 -12.92 -2.37
C ALA A 209 3.45 -13.99 -1.33
N SER A 210 4.68 -13.88 -0.84
CA SER A 210 5.20 -14.69 0.28
C SER A 210 4.57 -14.28 1.61
N LYS A 211 4.76 -15.11 2.63
CA LYS A 211 4.49 -14.76 4.03
C LYS A 211 5.62 -13.95 4.67
N LYS A 212 6.76 -13.87 4.01
CA LYS A 212 7.93 -13.13 4.47
C LYS A 212 7.87 -11.68 3.96
N GLY A 213 8.39 -10.75 4.75
CA GLY A 213 8.53 -9.35 4.38
C GLY A 213 9.88 -9.03 3.77
N THR A 214 9.95 -7.93 3.03
CA THR A 214 11.19 -7.29 2.61
C THR A 214 11.86 -6.60 3.81
N PRO A 215 13.15 -6.26 3.75
CA PRO A 215 13.76 -5.38 4.76
C PRO A 215 13.11 -3.99 4.82
N GLY A 216 12.47 -3.51 3.74
CA GLY A 216 11.75 -2.25 3.67
C GLY A 216 12.59 -1.04 4.05
N ALA A 217 13.87 -0.99 3.58
CA ALA A 217 14.76 0.13 3.87
C ALA A 217 14.38 1.37 3.05
N GLY A 218 14.46 1.26 1.73
CA GLY A 218 14.12 2.33 0.80
C GLY A 218 12.61 2.51 0.61
N ASP A 219 11.86 1.41 0.73
CA ASP A 219 10.41 1.35 0.76
C ASP A 219 9.95 0.79 2.11
N ASN A 220 9.65 1.65 3.12
CA ASN A 220 9.83 3.10 3.04
C ASN A 220 10.37 3.67 4.37
N LEU A 221 11.15 2.85 5.12
CA LEU A 221 11.63 3.24 6.44
C LEU A 221 12.48 4.51 6.39
N ILE A 222 13.27 4.69 5.30
CA ILE A 222 14.12 5.88 5.18
C ILE A 222 13.29 7.18 5.17
N ALA A 223 12.12 7.19 4.55
CA ALA A 223 11.25 8.37 4.57
C ALA A 223 10.72 8.66 5.97
N SER A 224 10.36 7.63 6.75
CA SER A 224 9.97 7.78 8.15
C SER A 224 11.10 8.36 9.01
N THR A 225 12.33 7.86 8.86
CA THR A 225 13.48 8.37 9.61
C THR A 225 13.93 9.76 9.15
N MET A 226 13.80 10.08 7.87
CA MET A 226 13.98 11.44 7.35
C MET A 226 12.94 12.40 7.95
N ALA A 227 11.67 12.00 8.02
CA ALA A 227 10.63 12.80 8.66
C ALA A 227 10.96 13.10 10.13
N VAL A 228 11.47 12.11 10.89
CA VAL A 228 11.94 12.31 12.27
C VAL A 228 13.02 13.39 12.32
N GLU A 229 14.04 13.34 11.45
CA GLU A 229 15.12 14.30 11.45
C GLU A 229 14.70 15.71 10.96
N ILE A 230 13.72 15.80 10.05
CA ILE A 230 13.07 17.06 9.68
C ILE A 230 12.33 17.63 10.90
N GLY A 231 11.65 16.78 11.67
CA GLY A 231 11.03 17.18 12.94
C GLY A 231 12.03 17.74 13.93
N ARG A 232 13.17 17.07 14.13
CA ARG A 232 14.27 17.57 14.98
C ARG A 232 14.76 18.94 14.53
N TYR A 233 14.98 19.12 13.24
CA TYR A 233 15.37 20.42 12.68
C TYR A 233 14.37 21.52 13.02
N PHE A 234 13.06 21.26 12.88
CA PHE A 234 12.04 22.26 13.19
C PHE A 234 11.77 22.43 14.70
N SER A 235 12.13 21.48 15.55
CA SER A 235 12.08 21.67 17.01
C SER A 235 13.12 22.69 17.48
N GLU A 236 14.31 22.68 16.84
CA GLU A 236 15.39 23.65 17.06
C GLU A 236 15.12 25.00 16.36
N ASN A 237 14.39 24.98 15.24
CA ASN A 237 14.08 26.13 14.38
C ASN A 237 12.57 26.32 14.25
N LYS A 238 11.88 26.53 15.38
CA LYS A 238 10.41 26.62 15.42
C LYS A 238 9.88 27.70 14.48
N LEU A 239 8.86 27.34 13.70
CA LEU A 239 8.15 28.28 12.82
C LEU A 239 7.28 29.23 13.64
N ASN A 240 6.90 30.38 13.05
CA ASN A 240 6.16 31.39 13.78
C ASN A 240 4.71 30.98 14.08
N HIS A 241 3.99 30.47 13.04
CA HIS A 241 2.55 30.18 13.11
C HIS A 241 2.18 28.82 12.50
N THR A 242 3.19 28.03 12.09
CA THR A 242 2.97 26.73 11.45
C THR A 242 3.36 25.61 12.40
N ARG A 243 2.39 24.78 12.75
CA ARG A 243 2.64 23.51 13.44
C ARG A 243 3.27 22.52 12.45
N VAL A 244 4.34 21.85 12.86
CA VAL A 244 4.91 20.73 12.09
C VAL A 244 4.50 19.43 12.76
N ILE A 245 3.94 18.52 11.98
CA ILE A 245 3.48 17.21 12.45
C ILE A 245 4.29 16.15 11.70
N ILE A 246 4.98 15.31 12.42
CA ILE A 246 5.71 14.17 11.89
C ILE A 246 4.85 12.92 12.03
N VAL A 247 4.62 12.22 10.93
CA VAL A 247 3.83 10.99 10.95
C VAL A 247 4.59 9.86 10.26
N SER A 248 4.74 8.74 10.97
CA SER A 248 5.14 7.48 10.37
C SER A 248 3.95 6.54 10.36
N PHE A 249 3.44 6.24 9.17
CA PHE A 249 2.30 5.35 9.02
C PHE A 249 2.70 3.88 9.15
N ASP A 250 1.81 3.06 9.71
CA ASP A 250 1.83 1.61 9.64
C ASP A 250 0.77 1.15 8.63
N ALA A 251 0.95 -0.04 8.08
CA ALA A 251 -0.01 -0.66 7.16
C ALA A 251 -0.32 0.17 5.90
N GLU A 252 0.69 0.84 5.36
CA GLU A 252 0.65 1.42 4.02
C GLU A 252 0.50 0.30 2.99
N GLU A 253 1.34 -0.72 3.08
CA GLU A 253 1.42 -1.90 2.23
C GLU A 253 0.17 -2.82 2.30
N GLU A 254 -0.67 -2.60 3.28
CA GLU A 254 -2.01 -3.23 3.38
C GLU A 254 -3.11 -2.32 2.78
N GLY A 255 -2.74 -1.40 1.88
CA GLY A 255 -3.64 -0.50 1.16
C GLY A 255 -4.00 0.73 1.96
N LEU A 256 -3.01 1.46 2.43
CA LEU A 256 -3.10 2.77 3.10
C LEU A 256 -3.92 2.74 4.40
N ARG A 257 -3.99 1.59 5.12
CA ARG A 257 -4.89 1.44 6.27
C ARG A 257 -4.54 2.38 7.41
N GLY A 258 -3.24 2.62 7.68
CA GLY A 258 -2.78 3.55 8.70
C GLY A 258 -3.10 5.01 8.37
N ALA A 259 -2.79 5.45 7.16
CA ALA A 259 -3.10 6.79 6.68
C ALA A 259 -4.62 7.06 6.71
N ARG A 260 -5.43 6.08 6.30
CA ARG A 260 -6.90 6.18 6.37
C ARG A 260 -7.42 6.31 7.80
N ALA A 261 -6.85 5.52 8.73
CA ALA A 261 -7.22 5.59 10.15
C ALA A 261 -6.85 6.95 10.74
N TYR A 262 -5.67 7.45 10.43
CA TYR A 262 -5.19 8.77 10.84
C TYR A 262 -6.08 9.88 10.30
N ALA A 263 -6.34 9.91 9.00
CA ALA A 263 -7.20 10.90 8.38
C ALA A 263 -8.61 10.92 8.99
N LYS A 264 -9.19 9.75 9.24
CA LYS A 264 -10.50 9.63 9.89
C LYS A 264 -10.49 10.17 11.33
N LYS A 265 -9.45 9.88 12.10
CA LYS A 265 -9.31 10.31 13.50
C LYS A 265 -9.14 11.82 13.61
N HIS A 266 -8.42 12.44 12.67
CA HIS A 266 -8.02 13.85 12.70
C HIS A 266 -8.86 14.75 11.79
N GLN A 267 -10.04 14.33 11.34
CA GLN A 267 -10.90 15.09 10.42
C GLN A 267 -11.18 16.52 10.90
N GLU A 268 -11.46 16.70 12.19
CA GLU A 268 -11.76 18.01 12.76
C GLU A 268 -10.53 18.92 12.79
N LEU A 269 -9.35 18.36 13.04
CA LEU A 269 -8.10 19.10 12.99
C LEU A 269 -7.84 19.66 11.58
N PHE A 270 -8.11 18.88 10.55
CA PHE A 270 -7.93 19.29 9.14
C PHE A 270 -8.96 20.33 8.69
N LYS A 271 -10.13 20.36 9.29
CA LYS A 271 -11.14 21.43 9.07
C LYS A 271 -10.77 22.72 9.79
N THR A 272 -10.10 22.61 10.94
CA THR A 272 -9.75 23.77 11.78
C THR A 272 -8.57 24.55 11.22
N TYR A 273 -7.56 23.84 10.71
CA TYR A 273 -6.34 24.46 10.21
C TYR A 273 -6.03 24.05 8.78
N PRO A 274 -5.71 25.02 7.89
CA PRO A 274 -5.15 24.67 6.57
C PRO A 274 -3.96 23.73 6.73
N THR A 275 -4.05 22.56 6.09
CA THR A 275 -3.08 21.47 6.26
C THR A 275 -2.43 21.12 4.93
N THR A 276 -1.10 21.16 4.91
CA THR A 276 -0.29 20.66 3.80
C THR A 276 0.32 19.31 4.20
N LEU A 277 0.21 18.30 3.35
CA LEU A 277 0.86 17.00 3.52
C LEU A 277 2.01 16.84 2.52
N LEU A 278 3.20 16.59 3.04
CA LEU A 278 4.37 16.14 2.29
C LEU A 278 4.63 14.68 2.66
N ASN A 279 4.21 13.77 1.80
CA ASN A 279 4.50 12.35 1.95
C ASN A 279 5.65 11.95 1.03
N THR A 280 6.67 11.30 1.59
CA THR A 280 7.80 10.78 0.81
C THR A 280 7.67 9.27 0.72
N ASP A 281 7.90 8.75 -0.49
CA ASP A 281 7.88 7.32 -0.74
C ASP A 281 8.96 6.91 -1.74
N CYS A 282 9.54 5.72 -1.54
CA CYS A 282 10.53 5.11 -2.42
C CYS A 282 11.70 6.06 -2.83
N ALA A 283 12.21 6.88 -1.92
CA ALA A 283 13.27 7.85 -2.16
C ALA A 283 14.65 7.16 -2.28
N TYR A 284 14.86 6.36 -3.34
CA TYR A 284 16.09 5.60 -3.55
C TYR A 284 17.23 6.44 -4.13
N ASN A 285 16.94 7.34 -5.04
CA ASN A 285 17.93 8.14 -5.78
C ASN A 285 17.38 9.55 -6.04
N LEU A 286 18.25 10.56 -5.89
CA LEU A 286 17.87 11.95 -6.12
C LEU A 286 17.47 12.21 -7.58
N ASP A 287 18.09 11.52 -8.53
CA ASP A 287 17.80 11.68 -9.95
C ASP A 287 16.42 11.11 -10.35
N ASP A 288 15.84 10.26 -9.48
CA ASP A 288 14.53 9.63 -9.70
C ASP A 288 13.41 10.30 -8.89
N LEU A 289 13.71 11.39 -8.15
CA LEU A 289 12.70 12.11 -7.37
C LEU A 289 11.76 12.89 -8.29
N PHE A 290 10.48 12.75 -8.07
CA PHE A 290 9.42 13.50 -8.74
C PHE A 290 8.24 13.76 -7.81
N PHE A 291 7.45 14.77 -8.11
CA PHE A 291 6.21 15.03 -7.40
C PHE A 291 5.03 14.43 -8.16
N LEU A 292 4.20 13.68 -7.43
CA LEU A 292 2.92 13.23 -7.96
C LEU A 292 1.94 14.40 -8.00
N THR A 293 1.29 14.61 -9.14
CA THR A 293 0.24 15.63 -9.31
C THR A 293 -1.17 15.04 -9.33
N SER A 294 -1.28 13.71 -9.30
CA SER A 294 -2.53 12.96 -9.13
C SER A 294 -2.24 11.58 -8.56
N ASP A 295 -3.28 10.89 -8.08
CA ASP A 295 -3.22 9.46 -7.81
C ASP A 295 -3.13 8.65 -9.12
N ILE A 296 -2.86 7.36 -9.02
CA ILE A 296 -2.71 6.44 -10.16
C ILE A 296 -3.96 6.37 -11.07
N ASN A 297 -5.13 6.65 -10.51
CA ASN A 297 -6.40 6.59 -11.22
C ASN A 297 -6.87 7.96 -11.75
N ASN A 298 -6.13 9.03 -11.51
CA ASN A 298 -6.54 10.42 -11.77
C ASN A 298 -7.85 10.82 -11.09
N THR A 299 -8.19 10.18 -9.97
CA THR A 299 -9.42 10.47 -9.21
C THR A 299 -9.20 11.56 -8.15
N VAL A 300 -7.97 11.71 -7.68
CA VAL A 300 -7.57 12.74 -6.71
C VAL A 300 -6.47 13.60 -7.34
N GLN A 301 -6.72 14.89 -7.46
CA GLN A 301 -5.69 15.85 -7.86
C GLN A 301 -4.86 16.26 -6.64
N LEU A 302 -3.54 16.18 -6.77
CA LEU A 302 -2.60 16.63 -5.77
C LEU A 302 -2.17 18.07 -6.06
N SER A 303 -1.58 18.74 -5.07
CA SER A 303 -1.22 20.17 -5.21
C SER A 303 -0.12 20.35 -6.25
N LYS A 304 -0.43 21.08 -7.32
CA LYS A 304 0.54 21.49 -8.33
C LYS A 304 1.40 22.65 -7.87
N ASP A 305 0.91 23.43 -6.89
CA ASP A 305 1.65 24.60 -6.36
C ASP A 305 2.80 24.17 -5.44
N LEU A 306 2.78 22.90 -4.97
CA LEU A 306 3.85 22.31 -4.15
C LEU A 306 4.85 21.50 -5.00
N ALA A 307 4.51 21.14 -6.22
CA ALA A 307 5.34 20.39 -7.14
C ALA A 307 6.24 21.33 -7.97
#